data_7b2b073fc0b8673987585f9ba8cc7b8d
#
_entry.id   7b2b073fc0b8673987585f9ba8cc7b8d
#
_cell.length_a   1.000
_cell.length_b   1.000
_cell.length_c   1.000
_cell.angle_alpha   90.00
_cell.angle_beta   90.00
_cell.angle_gamma   90.00
#
_symmetry.space_group_name_H-M   'P 1'
#
loop_
_entity.id
_entity.type
_entity.pdbx_description
1 polymer ?
#
loop_
_entity_poly.entity_id
_entity_poly.type
_entity_poly.pdbx_seq_one_letter_code
_entity_poly.pdbx_strand_id
1 'polypeptide(L)'
;MLPAYLPNPVAAVFGGGTPIDFGRNFTDGRRLLGDGKTYRGLIAGIVAGVAIGLLQIQAQAMYNLSFLPSHTLLSITLLAVGALLGDVCKSFFKRRYGKERGSKWPLADMYDLVIGAFVLLLIVDPSWLFGQVTLAAFILILILTPILHRATNIIGYLLKIKEVPW
;
A
#
# COMPACT_ATOMS: atom_id res chain seq x y z
N MET A 1 2.73 -9.32 -5.97
CA MET A 1 2.42 -8.36 -4.87
C MET A 1 3.42 -7.20 -4.70
N LEU A 2 4.63 -7.21 -5.27
CA LEU A 2 5.56 -6.06 -5.15
C LEU A 2 4.93 -4.71 -5.56
N PRO A 3 4.07 -4.63 -6.61
CA PRO A 3 3.36 -3.39 -6.96
C PRO A 3 2.48 -2.82 -5.83
N ALA A 4 2.03 -3.65 -4.89
CA ALA A 4 1.28 -3.21 -3.72
C ALA A 4 2.18 -2.93 -2.49
N TYR A 5 3.30 -3.64 -2.33
CA TYR A 5 4.18 -3.46 -1.18
C TYR A 5 5.06 -2.21 -1.26
N LEU A 6 5.52 -1.84 -2.46
CA LEU A 6 6.46 -0.73 -2.66
C LEU A 6 5.84 0.67 -2.51
N PRO A 7 4.56 0.93 -2.88
CA PRO A 7 3.96 2.27 -2.80
C PRO A 7 4.06 2.95 -1.44
N ASN A 8 3.72 2.26 -0.36
CA ASN A 8 3.69 2.84 0.98
C ASN A 8 5.06 3.29 1.50
N PRO A 9 6.15 2.48 1.42
CA PRO A 9 7.49 2.93 1.75
C PRO A 9 7.94 4.13 0.91
N VAL A 10 7.71 4.08 -0.41
CA VAL A 10 8.09 5.19 -1.30
C VAL A 10 7.30 6.46 -0.99
N ALA A 11 5.99 6.34 -0.74
CA ALA A 11 5.17 7.47 -0.32
C ALA A 11 5.64 8.09 1.01
N ALA A 12 6.19 7.29 1.92
CA ALA A 12 6.77 7.80 3.16
C ALA A 12 8.08 8.57 2.93
N VAL A 13 8.95 8.07 2.03
CA VAL A 13 10.24 8.73 1.69
C VAL A 13 10.01 10.02 0.92
N PHE A 14 9.17 9.99 -0.10
CA PHE A 14 8.90 11.14 -0.99
C PHE A 14 7.73 12.00 -0.54
N GLY A 15 7.15 11.74 0.64
CA GLY A 15 6.08 12.51 1.24
C GLY A 15 6.45 13.96 1.49
N GLY A 16 5.56 14.67 2.18
CA GLY A 16 5.68 16.12 2.41
C GLY A 16 4.93 16.95 1.36
N GLY A 17 4.92 18.26 1.55
CA GLY A 17 4.10 19.17 0.74
C GLY A 17 2.62 19.15 1.15
N THR A 18 1.71 19.34 0.21
CA THR A 18 0.29 19.53 0.46
C THR A 18 -0.40 18.25 0.91
N PRO A 19 -1.03 18.21 2.11
CA PRO A 19 -1.85 17.10 2.55
C PRO A 19 -3.07 16.89 1.64
N ILE A 20 -3.48 15.63 1.45
CA ILE A 20 -4.63 15.27 0.61
C ILE A 20 -5.93 15.87 1.18
N ASP A 21 -6.04 15.97 2.51
CA ASP A 21 -7.18 16.55 3.20
C ASP A 21 -7.12 18.09 3.33
N PHE A 22 -6.11 18.75 2.78
CA PHE A 22 -5.88 20.20 2.90
C PHE A 22 -5.98 20.74 4.33
N GLY A 23 -5.66 19.93 5.32
CA GLY A 23 -5.78 20.32 6.72
C GLY A 23 -7.20 20.29 7.29
N ARG A 24 -8.17 19.78 6.53
CA ARG A 24 -9.59 19.81 6.92
C ARG A 24 -9.92 18.82 8.02
N ASN A 25 -10.85 19.23 8.88
CA ASN A 25 -11.44 18.36 9.88
C ASN A 25 -12.77 17.76 9.37
N PHE A 26 -13.12 16.61 9.89
CA PHE A 26 -14.43 16.00 9.69
C PHE A 26 -15.47 16.59 10.67
N THR A 27 -16.73 16.16 10.56
CA THR A 27 -17.84 16.63 11.37
C THR A 27 -17.67 16.44 12.89
N ASP A 28 -16.77 15.51 13.29
CA ASP A 28 -16.42 15.26 14.70
C ASP A 28 -15.25 16.14 15.22
N GLY A 29 -14.85 17.16 14.47
CA GLY A 29 -13.75 18.07 14.83
C GLY A 29 -12.34 17.50 14.65
N ARG A 30 -12.18 16.22 14.27
CA ARG A 30 -10.88 15.58 14.06
C ARG A 30 -10.44 15.68 12.61
N ARG A 31 -9.10 15.68 12.38
CA ARG A 31 -8.53 15.68 11.04
C ARG A 31 -9.11 14.52 10.18
N LEU A 32 -9.31 14.76 8.89
CA LEU A 32 -9.76 13.71 7.97
C LEU A 32 -8.72 12.59 7.84
N LEU A 33 -7.48 12.92 7.48
CA LEU A 33 -6.42 11.94 7.21
C LEU A 33 -5.16 12.21 8.04
N GLY A 34 -4.78 13.49 8.12
CA GLY A 34 -3.56 13.98 8.77
C GLY A 34 -2.42 14.23 7.80
N ASP A 35 -1.39 14.95 8.28
CA ASP A 35 -0.32 15.54 7.46
C ASP A 35 0.59 14.51 6.77
N GLY A 36 0.54 13.25 7.17
CA GLY A 36 1.32 12.19 6.54
C GLY A 36 0.79 11.67 5.21
N LYS A 37 -0.42 12.08 4.80
CA LYS A 37 -1.03 11.69 3.52
C LYS A 37 -0.98 12.88 2.57
N THR A 38 -0.02 12.88 1.64
CA THR A 38 0.26 14.00 0.74
C THR A 38 0.09 13.60 -0.72
N TYR A 39 -0.26 14.55 -1.58
CA TYR A 39 -0.34 14.33 -3.03
C TYR A 39 1.00 13.86 -3.62
N ARG A 40 2.11 14.47 -3.17
CA ARG A 40 3.44 14.09 -3.62
C ARG A 40 3.77 12.64 -3.27
N GLY A 41 3.50 12.22 -2.03
CA GLY A 41 3.69 10.84 -1.60
C GLY A 41 2.80 9.86 -2.37
N LEU A 42 1.53 10.22 -2.61
CA LEU A 42 0.59 9.39 -3.37
C LEU A 42 1.10 9.14 -4.80
N ILE A 43 1.47 10.21 -5.52
CA ILE A 43 1.96 10.11 -6.89
C ILE A 43 3.26 9.30 -6.94
N ALA A 44 4.23 9.62 -6.08
CA ALA A 44 5.49 8.88 -6.02
C ALA A 44 5.29 7.39 -5.74
N GLY A 45 4.39 7.05 -4.82
CA GLY A 45 4.05 5.67 -4.50
C GLY A 45 3.42 4.93 -5.68
N ILE A 46 2.44 5.54 -6.37
CA ILE A 46 1.81 4.94 -7.56
C ILE A 46 2.86 4.69 -8.64
N VAL A 47 3.67 5.70 -8.97
CA VAL A 47 4.72 5.58 -9.99
C VAL A 47 5.70 4.47 -9.66
N ALA A 48 6.15 4.38 -8.41
CA ALA A 48 7.06 3.32 -7.97
C ALA A 48 6.41 1.92 -8.04
N GLY A 49 5.15 1.79 -7.63
CA GLY A 49 4.41 0.53 -7.72
C GLY A 49 4.21 0.07 -9.16
N VAL A 50 3.86 0.98 -10.07
CA VAL A 50 3.74 0.67 -11.51
C VAL A 50 5.10 0.32 -12.09
N ALA A 51 6.16 1.08 -11.79
CA ALA A 51 7.51 0.82 -12.29
C ALA A 51 8.02 -0.57 -11.89
N ILE A 52 7.89 -0.95 -10.63
CA ILE A 52 8.30 -2.31 -10.19
C ILE A 52 7.43 -3.40 -10.84
N GLY A 53 6.15 -3.12 -11.07
CA GLY A 53 5.25 -4.03 -11.78
C GLY A 53 5.67 -4.24 -13.23
N LEU A 54 6.07 -3.20 -13.94
CA LEU A 54 6.60 -3.29 -15.29
C LEU A 54 7.90 -4.10 -15.32
N LEU A 55 8.80 -3.88 -14.35
CA LEU A 55 10.01 -4.70 -14.23
C LEU A 55 9.69 -6.18 -13.97
N GLN A 56 8.65 -6.49 -13.18
CA GLN A 56 8.19 -7.87 -12.98
C GLN A 56 7.67 -8.48 -14.29
N ILE A 57 6.88 -7.76 -15.08
CA ILE A 57 6.39 -8.23 -16.39
C ILE A 57 7.57 -8.54 -17.31
N GLN A 58 8.56 -7.65 -17.41
CA GLN A 58 9.74 -7.86 -18.21
C GLN A 58 10.58 -9.05 -17.74
N ALA A 59 10.83 -9.15 -16.43
CA ALA A 59 11.58 -10.27 -15.86
C ALA A 59 10.87 -11.60 -16.10
N GLN A 60 9.55 -11.64 -15.97
CA GLN A 60 8.75 -12.84 -16.22
C GLN A 60 8.89 -13.30 -17.69
N ALA A 61 8.86 -12.35 -18.62
CA ALA A 61 9.06 -12.65 -20.05
C ALA A 61 10.49 -13.12 -20.36
N MET A 62 11.51 -12.46 -19.80
CA MET A 62 12.91 -12.80 -20.04
C MET A 62 13.34 -14.16 -19.48
N TYR A 63 12.87 -14.50 -18.28
CA TYR A 63 13.29 -15.71 -17.56
C TYR A 63 12.25 -16.83 -17.63
N ASN A 64 11.19 -16.67 -18.43
CA ASN A 64 10.11 -17.65 -18.60
C ASN A 64 9.52 -18.15 -17.27
N LEU A 65 9.25 -17.23 -16.33
CA LEU A 65 8.77 -17.54 -14.98
C LEU A 65 7.24 -17.77 -14.98
N SER A 66 6.79 -18.76 -15.75
CA SER A 66 5.37 -19.07 -15.96
C SER A 66 4.62 -19.54 -14.69
N PHE A 67 5.36 -19.93 -13.65
CA PHE A 67 4.79 -20.32 -12.35
C PHE A 67 4.37 -19.11 -11.49
N LEU A 68 4.77 -17.90 -11.84
CA LEU A 68 4.34 -16.68 -11.13
C LEU A 68 3.06 -16.10 -11.74
N PRO A 69 2.24 -15.41 -10.93
CA PRO A 69 1.06 -14.70 -11.44
C PRO A 69 1.41 -13.75 -12.58
N SER A 70 0.69 -13.85 -13.70
CA SER A 70 0.88 -12.97 -14.85
C SER A 70 0.27 -11.60 -14.57
N HIS A 71 1.08 -10.57 -14.62
CA HIS A 71 0.63 -9.19 -14.44
C HIS A 71 0.26 -8.55 -15.78
N THR A 72 -0.78 -7.70 -15.74
CA THR A 72 -1.15 -6.76 -16.81
C THR A 72 -0.86 -5.33 -16.34
N LEU A 73 -0.82 -4.37 -17.26
CA LEU A 73 -0.70 -2.95 -16.88
C LEU A 73 -1.85 -2.53 -15.94
N LEU A 74 -3.05 -3.05 -16.18
CA LEU A 74 -4.21 -2.79 -15.32
C LEU A 74 -3.97 -3.35 -13.92
N SER A 75 -3.59 -4.63 -13.79
CA SER A 75 -3.42 -5.27 -12.48
C SER A 75 -2.32 -4.63 -11.64
N ILE A 76 -1.17 -4.25 -12.23
CA ILE A 76 -0.10 -3.56 -11.48
C ILE A 76 -0.54 -2.17 -11.01
N THR A 77 -1.32 -1.45 -11.83
CA THR A 77 -1.87 -0.14 -11.47
C THR A 77 -2.89 -0.26 -10.34
N LEU A 78 -3.81 -1.22 -10.44
CA LEU A 78 -4.82 -1.48 -9.39
C LEU A 78 -4.17 -1.92 -8.07
N LEU A 79 -3.11 -2.73 -8.12
CA LEU A 79 -2.34 -3.12 -6.94
C LEU A 79 -1.69 -1.90 -6.27
N ALA A 80 -1.04 -1.04 -7.05
CA ALA A 80 -0.35 0.15 -6.53
C ALA A 80 -1.34 1.18 -5.96
N VAL A 81 -2.38 1.51 -6.70
CA VAL A 81 -3.41 2.47 -6.27
C VAL A 81 -4.19 1.93 -5.09
N GLY A 82 -4.63 0.67 -5.16
CA GLY A 82 -5.40 0.03 -4.09
C GLY A 82 -4.64 -0.03 -2.77
N ALA A 83 -3.35 -0.32 -2.80
CA ALA A 83 -2.51 -0.32 -1.60
C ALA A 83 -2.48 1.06 -0.92
N LEU A 84 -2.34 2.13 -1.67
CA LEU A 84 -2.36 3.49 -1.14
C LEU A 84 -3.75 3.94 -0.69
N LEU A 85 -4.80 3.53 -1.40
CA LEU A 85 -6.19 3.78 -0.98
C LEU A 85 -6.49 3.07 0.35
N GLY A 86 -6.04 1.83 0.53
CA GLY A 86 -6.16 1.11 1.80
C GLY A 86 -5.51 1.85 2.96
N ASP A 87 -4.31 2.37 2.75
CA ASP A 87 -3.59 3.17 3.74
C ASP A 87 -4.27 4.53 4.03
N VAL A 88 -4.85 5.17 3.02
CA VAL A 88 -5.67 6.38 3.18
C VAL A 88 -6.94 6.08 3.97
N CYS A 89 -7.69 5.04 3.60
CA CYS A 89 -8.89 4.61 4.30
C CYS A 89 -8.60 4.28 5.77
N LYS A 90 -7.54 3.49 6.03
CA LYS A 90 -7.09 3.20 7.40
C LYS A 90 -6.79 4.50 8.16
N SER A 91 -6.11 5.47 7.52
CA SER A 91 -5.80 6.74 8.16
C SER A 91 -7.05 7.51 8.56
N PHE A 92 -8.08 7.51 7.71
CA PHE A 92 -9.39 8.08 8.02
C PHE A 92 -10.00 7.42 9.26
N PHE A 93 -10.14 6.10 9.27
CA PHE A 93 -10.70 5.39 10.43
C PHE A 93 -9.86 5.60 11.70
N LYS A 94 -8.53 5.61 11.57
CA LYS A 94 -7.63 5.87 12.70
C LYS A 94 -7.95 7.19 13.40
N ARG A 95 -8.25 8.24 12.61
CA ARG A 95 -8.68 9.54 13.16
C ARG A 95 -10.06 9.46 13.83
N ARG A 96 -11.02 8.70 13.25
CA ARG A 96 -12.36 8.51 13.88
C ARG A 96 -12.25 7.84 15.25
N TYR A 97 -11.32 6.88 15.41
CA TYR A 97 -11.04 6.25 16.71
C TYR A 97 -10.14 7.08 17.65
N GLY A 98 -9.90 8.34 17.37
CA GLY A 98 -9.08 9.22 18.22
C GLY A 98 -7.61 8.87 18.27
N LYS A 99 -7.12 8.05 17.35
CA LYS A 99 -5.70 7.68 17.28
C LYS A 99 -4.90 8.75 16.56
N GLU A 100 -3.83 9.21 17.17
CA GLU A 100 -2.91 10.19 16.59
C GLU A 100 -1.93 9.57 15.58
N ARG A 101 -1.20 10.44 14.86
CA ARG A 101 -0.11 10.03 13.97
C ARG A 101 0.91 9.21 14.75
N GLY A 102 1.37 8.08 14.17
CA GLY A 102 2.34 7.19 14.81
C GLY A 102 1.75 6.21 15.84
N SER A 103 0.48 6.34 16.25
CA SER A 103 -0.13 5.39 17.17
C SER A 103 -0.31 4.00 16.52
N LYS A 104 -0.12 2.94 17.30
CA LYS A 104 -0.26 1.56 16.83
C LYS A 104 -1.72 1.18 16.59
N TRP A 105 -1.94 0.47 15.49
CA TRP A 105 -3.16 -0.28 15.21
C TRP A 105 -2.80 -1.58 14.49
N PRO A 106 -2.27 -2.59 15.22
CA PRO A 106 -1.43 -3.64 14.67
C PRO A 106 -2.00 -4.34 13.43
N LEU A 107 -3.22 -4.89 13.52
CA LEU A 107 -3.83 -5.61 12.40
C LEU A 107 -4.16 -4.69 11.22
N ALA A 108 -4.74 -3.52 11.51
CA ALA A 108 -5.08 -2.56 10.46
C ALA A 108 -3.84 -1.99 9.76
N ASP A 109 -2.76 -1.72 10.53
CA ASP A 109 -1.51 -1.21 9.97
C ASP A 109 -0.79 -2.24 9.09
N MET A 110 -0.96 -3.54 9.36
CA MET A 110 -0.31 -4.62 8.60
C MET A 110 -1.01 -4.93 7.29
N TYR A 111 -2.36 -4.95 7.26
CA TYR A 111 -3.13 -5.49 6.15
C TYR A 111 -3.86 -4.45 5.31
N ASP A 112 -3.79 -3.16 5.65
CA ASP A 112 -4.45 -2.08 4.91
C ASP A 112 -4.16 -2.10 3.41
N LEU A 113 -2.87 -2.28 3.06
CA LEU A 113 -2.43 -2.31 1.67
C LEU A 113 -2.98 -3.54 0.90
N VAL A 114 -3.04 -4.71 1.55
CA VAL A 114 -3.58 -5.93 0.92
C VAL A 114 -5.08 -5.81 0.74
N ILE A 115 -5.78 -5.36 1.79
CA ILE A 115 -7.23 -5.15 1.74
C ILE A 115 -7.58 -4.13 0.66
N GLY A 116 -6.91 -2.97 0.63
CA GLY A 116 -7.16 -1.95 -0.37
C GLY A 116 -6.88 -2.42 -1.79
N ALA A 117 -5.76 -3.12 -2.01
CA ALA A 117 -5.40 -3.68 -3.31
C ALA A 117 -6.42 -4.74 -3.78
N PHE A 118 -6.82 -5.65 -2.90
CA PHE A 118 -7.76 -6.72 -3.27
C PHE A 118 -9.19 -6.22 -3.44
N VAL A 119 -9.63 -5.27 -2.63
CA VAL A 119 -10.94 -4.62 -2.82
C VAL A 119 -11.00 -3.91 -4.17
N LEU A 120 -9.96 -3.17 -4.53
CA LEU A 120 -9.95 -2.47 -5.82
C LEU A 120 -9.89 -3.45 -7.00
N LEU A 121 -9.09 -4.52 -6.90
CA LEU A 121 -9.08 -5.60 -7.90
C LEU A 121 -10.43 -6.32 -7.99
N LEU A 122 -11.07 -6.61 -6.88
CA LEU A 122 -12.37 -7.27 -6.84
C LEU A 122 -13.45 -6.45 -7.55
N ILE A 123 -13.37 -5.12 -7.45
CA ILE A 123 -14.35 -4.21 -8.09
C ILE A 123 -14.06 -4.05 -9.60
N VAL A 124 -12.79 -3.93 -9.99
CA VAL A 124 -12.42 -3.51 -11.35
C VAL A 124 -12.02 -4.68 -12.24
N ASP A 125 -11.29 -5.66 -11.72
CA ASP A 125 -10.78 -6.82 -12.46
C ASP A 125 -10.85 -8.11 -11.61
N PRO A 126 -12.06 -8.57 -11.25
CA PRO A 126 -12.23 -9.79 -10.47
C PRO A 126 -11.70 -11.03 -11.20
N SER A 127 -11.73 -11.04 -12.53
CA SER A 127 -11.24 -12.15 -13.34
C SER A 127 -9.73 -12.35 -13.16
N TRP A 128 -8.95 -11.28 -13.14
CA TRP A 128 -7.54 -11.34 -12.84
C TRP A 128 -7.30 -11.81 -11.40
N LEU A 129 -8.03 -11.25 -10.44
CA LEU A 129 -7.86 -11.60 -9.02
C LEU A 129 -8.06 -13.10 -8.80
N PHE A 130 -9.18 -13.66 -9.22
CA PHE A 130 -9.48 -15.10 -9.02
C PHE A 130 -8.68 -16.02 -9.93
N GLY A 131 -8.26 -15.54 -11.10
CA GLY A 131 -7.43 -16.32 -12.03
C GLY A 131 -5.96 -16.40 -11.63
N GLN A 132 -5.43 -15.39 -10.95
CA GLN A 132 -4.00 -15.31 -10.65
C GLN A 132 -3.67 -15.52 -9.16
N VAL A 133 -4.61 -15.23 -8.25
CA VAL A 133 -4.38 -15.39 -6.80
C VAL A 133 -4.93 -16.73 -6.34
N THR A 134 -4.09 -17.77 -6.38
CA THR A 134 -4.43 -19.08 -5.83
C THR A 134 -4.55 -19.03 -4.30
N LEU A 135 -5.21 -20.03 -3.71
CA LEU A 135 -5.30 -20.14 -2.24
C LEU A 135 -3.91 -20.17 -1.58
N ALA A 136 -2.96 -20.89 -2.18
CA ALA A 136 -1.58 -20.93 -1.68
C ALA A 136 -0.91 -19.54 -1.73
N ALA A 137 -1.08 -18.80 -2.83
CA ALA A 137 -0.59 -17.45 -2.96
C ALA A 137 -1.25 -16.50 -1.95
N PHE A 138 -2.55 -16.65 -1.72
CA PHE A 138 -3.28 -15.85 -0.72
C PHE A 138 -2.75 -16.11 0.70
N ILE A 139 -2.57 -17.38 1.09
CA ILE A 139 -2.00 -17.74 2.40
C ILE A 139 -0.58 -17.17 2.54
N LEU A 140 0.24 -17.29 1.50
CA LEU A 140 1.60 -16.73 1.49
C LEU A 140 1.60 -15.20 1.67
N ILE A 141 0.68 -14.50 1.00
CA ILE A 141 0.50 -13.05 1.16
C ILE A 141 0.15 -12.72 2.62
N LEU A 142 -0.77 -13.45 3.25
CA LEU A 142 -1.14 -13.22 4.64
C LEU A 142 0.03 -13.43 5.61
N ILE A 143 0.92 -14.38 5.35
CA ILE A 143 2.09 -14.65 6.20
C ILE A 143 3.20 -13.61 5.95
N LEU A 144 3.49 -13.30 4.68
CA LEU A 144 4.59 -12.39 4.34
C LEU A 144 4.27 -10.93 4.64
N THR A 145 3.02 -10.52 4.52
CA THR A 145 2.64 -9.11 4.71
C THR A 145 3.06 -8.54 6.07
N PRO A 146 2.76 -9.16 7.23
CA PRO A 146 3.20 -8.63 8.52
C PRO A 146 4.72 -8.63 8.68
N ILE A 147 5.41 -9.60 8.10
CA ILE A 147 6.88 -9.69 8.14
C ILE A 147 7.50 -8.53 7.38
N LEU A 148 7.06 -8.33 6.12
CA LEU A 148 7.53 -7.25 5.27
C LEU A 148 7.15 -5.87 5.83
N HIS A 149 5.93 -5.74 6.34
CA HIS A 149 5.49 -4.50 6.99
C HIS A 149 6.39 -4.13 8.17
N ARG A 150 6.69 -5.09 9.05
CA ARG A 150 7.58 -4.86 10.19
C ARG A 150 9.01 -4.55 9.73
N ALA A 151 9.54 -5.28 8.78
CA ALA A 151 10.89 -5.05 8.24
C ALA A 151 11.03 -3.65 7.64
N THR A 152 10.09 -3.24 6.77
CA THR A 152 10.12 -1.90 6.16
C THR A 152 9.97 -0.77 7.18
N ASN A 153 9.19 -0.97 8.24
CA ASN A 153 9.05 0.02 9.31
C ASN A 153 10.33 0.16 10.14
N ILE A 154 10.98 -0.96 10.49
CA ILE A 154 12.27 -0.95 11.18
C ILE A 154 13.34 -0.27 10.32
N ILE A 155 13.44 -0.61 9.04
CA ILE A 155 14.36 0.02 8.09
C ILE A 155 14.08 1.54 8.01
N GLY A 156 12.83 1.94 7.86
CA GLY A 156 12.43 3.35 7.81
C GLY A 156 12.79 4.11 9.10
N TYR A 157 12.70 3.47 10.25
CA TYR A 157 13.11 4.03 11.54
C TYR A 157 14.65 4.17 11.63
N LEU A 158 15.40 3.15 11.26
CA LEU A 158 16.86 3.18 11.25
C LEU A 158 17.41 4.25 10.29
N LEU A 159 16.76 4.46 9.17
CA LEU A 159 17.08 5.50 8.18
C LEU A 159 16.55 6.90 8.58
N LYS A 160 15.95 7.07 9.77
CA LYS A 160 15.36 8.31 10.27
C LYS A 160 14.26 8.90 9.38
N ILE A 161 13.63 8.07 8.53
CA ILE A 161 12.47 8.43 7.71
C ILE A 161 11.18 8.38 8.55
N LYS A 162 11.13 7.48 9.53
CA LYS A 162 10.03 7.31 10.48
C LYS A 162 10.47 7.63 11.90
N GLU A 163 9.57 8.20 12.68
CA GLU A 163 9.78 8.51 14.09
C GLU A 163 9.69 7.29 15.00
N VAL A 164 9.00 6.25 14.52
CA VAL A 164 8.71 5.02 15.28
C VAL A 164 8.92 3.78 14.42
N PRO A 165 9.35 2.63 15.01
CA PRO A 165 9.71 1.42 14.29
C PRO A 165 8.52 0.50 13.94
N TRP A 166 7.30 1.01 14.02
CA TRP A 166 6.07 0.27 13.70
C TRP A 166 5.17 0.97 12.70
#